data_bb65cc30091802633d618ecd01b73a4d
#
_entry.id   bb65cc30091802633d618ecd01b73a4d
#
_cell.length_a   1.000
_cell.length_b   1.000
_cell.length_c   1.000
_cell.angle_alpha   90.00
_cell.angle_beta   90.00
_cell.angle_gamma   90.00
#
_symmetry.space_group_name_H-M   'P 1'
#
loop_
_entity.id
_entity.type
_entity.pdbx_description
1 polymer ?
#
loop_
_entity_poly.entity_id
_entity_poly.type
_entity_poly.pdbx_seq_one_letter_code
_entity_poly.pdbx_strand_id
1 'polypeptide(L)'
;MERFLTFTVNKNSGFHTVGQVLRSQGGLTKNQISQAKFRPQGILKNGIRCRVTESVYPGDMITVCLEESGLSSGHLASPSESALPPLEILYEDQDLLAVNKPAGIVTHPSGCHYRDSLSNQVSWYFRSKKEKIVIRPVGRLDRETSGIVIFAKNQTAAARLQAQRCHNHLKKQYLAVVSGCLPVDPCAEKTVPASSSALLSQGHTISLPIGPDPEDPRKMTVLLSDSFTFGSFPVDLEKSPSHQHPQSPPGGNFKTAVTHYQVLHSTADWSLVSLFLDTGRTHQIRVHMKSTGHPLLGDTLYGNTGESPVSFSFTRAALHAWKLFLEHPFEDKHLILEAPLPEDFSSLAKYLP
;
A
#
# COMPACT_ATOMS: atom_id res chain seq x y z
N MET A 1 1.19 -9.55 -23.69
CA MET A 1 0.19 -10.56 -23.24
C MET A 1 -1.18 -9.95 -23.50
N GLU A 2 -2.04 -10.65 -24.22
CA GLU A 2 -3.42 -10.22 -24.43
C GLU A 2 -4.27 -10.62 -23.21
N ARG A 3 -5.07 -9.70 -22.71
CA ARG A 3 -6.02 -9.94 -21.64
C ARG A 3 -7.43 -9.52 -22.09
N PHE A 4 -8.35 -10.44 -21.97
CA PHE A 4 -9.75 -10.20 -22.24
C PHE A 4 -10.50 -9.92 -20.94
N LEU A 5 -11.22 -8.80 -20.88
CA LEU A 5 -12.15 -8.48 -19.81
C LEU A 5 -13.55 -8.47 -20.37
N THR A 6 -14.49 -9.14 -19.69
CA THR A 6 -15.89 -9.21 -20.10
C THR A 6 -16.77 -8.59 -19.02
N PHE A 7 -17.69 -7.74 -19.40
CA PHE A 7 -18.64 -7.03 -18.55
C PHE A 7 -20.05 -7.31 -19.01
N THR A 8 -20.92 -7.73 -18.10
CA THR A 8 -22.35 -7.85 -18.37
C THR A 8 -23.07 -6.56 -18.00
N VAL A 9 -23.87 -6.02 -18.87
CA VAL A 9 -24.65 -4.80 -18.64
C VAL A 9 -25.83 -5.12 -17.74
N ASN A 10 -25.85 -4.57 -16.52
CA ASN A 10 -26.93 -4.78 -15.55
C ASN A 10 -28.14 -3.89 -15.83
N LYS A 11 -29.36 -4.34 -15.47
CA LYS A 11 -30.62 -3.61 -15.69
C LYS A 11 -30.65 -2.19 -15.11
N ASN A 12 -29.91 -1.97 -14.01
CA ASN A 12 -29.89 -0.70 -13.27
C ASN A 12 -28.61 0.13 -13.53
N SER A 13 -27.81 -0.22 -14.53
CA SER A 13 -26.48 0.41 -14.73
C SER A 13 -26.56 1.84 -15.28
N GLY A 14 -27.67 2.24 -15.90
CA GLY A 14 -27.82 3.57 -16.54
C GLY A 14 -26.86 3.80 -17.72
N PHE A 15 -26.19 2.77 -18.22
CA PHE A 15 -25.26 2.89 -19.35
C PHE A 15 -26.02 2.79 -20.67
N HIS A 16 -25.72 3.73 -21.61
CA HIS A 16 -26.33 3.79 -22.91
C HIS A 16 -25.39 3.39 -24.05
N THR A 17 -24.08 3.35 -23.81
CA THR A 17 -23.09 3.02 -24.84
C THR A 17 -21.99 2.08 -24.33
N VAL A 18 -21.38 1.31 -25.24
CA VAL A 18 -20.21 0.47 -24.97
C VAL A 18 -19.10 1.26 -24.28
N GLY A 19 -18.84 2.48 -24.73
CA GLY A 19 -17.81 3.34 -24.14
C GLY A 19 -18.09 3.74 -22.69
N GLN A 20 -19.36 3.85 -22.27
CA GLN A 20 -19.73 4.10 -20.87
C GLN A 20 -19.49 2.86 -20.02
N VAL A 21 -19.87 1.67 -20.49
CA VAL A 21 -19.59 0.40 -19.82
C VAL A 21 -18.09 0.22 -19.58
N LEU A 22 -17.27 0.40 -20.61
CA LEU A 22 -15.83 0.26 -20.52
C LEU A 22 -15.17 1.26 -19.55
N ARG A 23 -15.68 2.50 -19.47
CA ARG A 23 -15.16 3.51 -18.54
C ARG A 23 -15.62 3.30 -17.10
N SER A 24 -16.91 3.12 -16.90
CA SER A 24 -17.52 3.12 -15.56
C SER A 24 -17.40 1.74 -14.91
N GLN A 25 -17.82 0.68 -15.59
CA GLN A 25 -17.74 -0.69 -15.07
C GLN A 25 -16.35 -1.30 -15.29
N GLY A 26 -15.73 -1.02 -16.45
CA GLY A 26 -14.40 -1.49 -16.80
C GLY A 26 -13.26 -0.73 -16.11
N GLY A 27 -13.47 0.51 -15.69
CA GLY A 27 -12.44 1.37 -15.15
C GLY A 27 -11.33 1.71 -16.14
N LEU A 28 -11.63 1.63 -17.46
CA LEU A 28 -10.63 1.82 -18.51
C LEU A 28 -10.42 3.30 -18.84
N THR A 29 -9.17 3.67 -19.04
CA THR A 29 -8.79 5.02 -19.48
C THR A 29 -9.16 5.24 -20.95
N LYS A 30 -9.30 6.52 -21.36
CA LYS A 30 -9.52 6.87 -22.78
C LYS A 30 -8.46 6.28 -23.70
N ASN A 31 -7.19 6.25 -23.27
CA ASN A 31 -6.07 5.68 -24.04
C ASN A 31 -6.21 4.16 -24.23
N GLN A 32 -6.56 3.42 -23.17
CA GLN A 32 -6.78 1.97 -23.25
C GLN A 32 -7.91 1.63 -24.21
N ILE A 33 -9.04 2.33 -24.09
CA ILE A 33 -10.17 2.17 -25.01
C ILE A 33 -9.77 2.53 -26.44
N SER A 34 -9.02 3.63 -26.63
CA SER A 34 -8.53 4.04 -27.95
C SER A 34 -7.58 3.00 -28.56
N GLN A 35 -6.70 2.40 -27.80
CA GLN A 35 -5.82 1.33 -28.29
C GLN A 35 -6.61 0.06 -28.63
N ALA A 36 -7.57 -0.32 -27.78
CA ALA A 36 -8.39 -1.51 -28.02
C ALA A 36 -9.23 -1.39 -29.29
N LYS A 37 -9.87 -0.25 -29.55
CA LYS A 37 -10.79 -0.10 -30.70
C LYS A 37 -10.14 -0.30 -32.09
N PHE A 38 -8.80 -0.11 -32.19
CA PHE A 38 -8.06 -0.30 -33.45
C PHE A 38 -7.64 -1.76 -33.71
N ARG A 39 -7.86 -2.66 -32.77
CA ARG A 39 -7.52 -4.08 -32.91
C ARG A 39 -8.67 -4.89 -33.49
N PRO A 40 -8.42 -5.98 -34.21
CA PRO A 40 -9.45 -6.81 -34.81
C PRO A 40 -10.47 -7.34 -33.80
N GLN A 41 -10.00 -7.83 -32.64
CA GLN A 41 -10.85 -8.33 -31.53
C GLN A 41 -10.78 -7.41 -30.30
N GLY A 42 -10.51 -6.15 -30.50
CA GLY A 42 -10.21 -5.21 -29.42
C GLY A 42 -11.42 -4.86 -28.56
N ILE A 43 -12.59 -4.68 -29.14
CA ILE A 43 -13.86 -4.43 -28.43
C ILE A 43 -14.98 -5.20 -29.12
N LEU A 44 -15.64 -6.08 -28.35
CA LEU A 44 -16.72 -6.92 -28.83
C LEU A 44 -17.97 -6.68 -27.98
N LYS A 45 -19.14 -6.72 -28.63
CA LYS A 45 -20.45 -6.79 -28.00
C LYS A 45 -21.10 -8.12 -28.42
N ASN A 46 -21.41 -8.97 -27.45
CA ASN A 46 -21.98 -10.30 -27.69
C ASN A 46 -21.12 -11.13 -28.68
N GLY A 47 -19.77 -11.02 -28.58
CA GLY A 47 -18.84 -11.72 -29.46
C GLY A 47 -18.60 -11.03 -30.83
N ILE A 48 -19.34 -9.99 -31.17
CA ILE A 48 -19.24 -9.27 -32.47
C ILE A 48 -18.51 -7.93 -32.25
N ARG A 49 -17.59 -7.61 -33.17
CA ARG A 49 -16.87 -6.33 -33.14
C ARG A 49 -17.84 -5.14 -33.21
N CYS A 50 -17.67 -4.19 -32.28
CA CYS A 50 -18.56 -3.05 -32.14
C CYS A 50 -17.78 -1.72 -31.99
N ARG A 51 -18.53 -0.60 -32.15
CA ARG A 51 -17.99 0.74 -31.86
C ARG A 51 -18.30 1.14 -30.43
N VAL A 52 -17.45 1.99 -29.85
CA VAL A 52 -17.62 2.53 -28.49
C VAL A 52 -18.89 3.38 -28.33
N THR A 53 -19.43 3.90 -29.43
CA THR A 53 -20.68 4.69 -29.50
C THR A 53 -21.92 3.83 -29.64
N GLU A 54 -21.77 2.51 -29.86
CA GLU A 54 -22.89 1.60 -30.02
C GLU A 54 -23.71 1.47 -28.74
N SER A 55 -25.01 1.42 -28.89
CA SER A 55 -25.97 1.31 -27.79
C SER A 55 -25.84 -0.06 -27.10
N VAL A 56 -26.05 -0.08 -25.80
CA VAL A 56 -26.07 -1.29 -24.99
C VAL A 56 -27.40 -1.46 -24.29
N TYR A 57 -27.78 -2.72 -24.07
CA TYR A 57 -29.04 -3.11 -23.41
C TYR A 57 -28.70 -4.04 -22.23
N PRO A 58 -29.57 -4.12 -21.22
CA PRO A 58 -29.41 -5.08 -20.13
C PRO A 58 -29.23 -6.51 -20.66
N GLY A 59 -28.18 -7.20 -20.16
CA GLY A 59 -27.79 -8.54 -20.58
C GLY A 59 -26.74 -8.58 -21.69
N ASP A 60 -26.44 -7.46 -22.36
CA ASP A 60 -25.30 -7.44 -23.31
C ASP A 60 -23.98 -7.73 -22.63
N MET A 61 -23.15 -8.54 -23.28
CA MET A 61 -21.78 -8.83 -22.88
C MET A 61 -20.79 -7.99 -23.67
N ILE A 62 -20.05 -7.13 -22.99
CA ILE A 62 -19.02 -6.28 -23.59
C ILE A 62 -17.66 -6.88 -23.24
N THR A 63 -16.93 -7.35 -24.25
CA THR A 63 -15.56 -7.87 -24.09
C THR A 63 -14.55 -6.88 -24.66
N VAL A 64 -13.49 -6.63 -23.94
CA VAL A 64 -12.37 -5.79 -24.39
C VAL A 64 -11.05 -6.55 -24.27
N CYS A 65 -10.26 -6.49 -25.33
CA CYS A 65 -8.89 -7.01 -25.34
C CYS A 65 -7.92 -5.90 -24.96
N LEU A 66 -7.27 -6.09 -23.83
CA LEU A 66 -6.19 -5.23 -23.37
C LEU A 66 -4.86 -5.92 -23.69
N GLU A 67 -4.07 -5.33 -24.56
CA GLU A 67 -2.71 -5.75 -24.79
C GLU A 67 -1.78 -4.71 -24.20
N GLU A 68 -0.83 -5.14 -23.41
CA GLU A 68 0.29 -4.30 -23.08
C GLU A 68 1.24 -4.31 -24.27
N SER A 69 1.26 -3.22 -25.04
CA SER A 69 2.37 -2.94 -25.93
C SER A 69 3.63 -2.94 -25.05
N GLY A 70 4.53 -3.86 -25.29
CA GLY A 70 5.79 -4.01 -24.54
C GLY A 70 6.79 -2.88 -24.77
N LEU A 71 6.31 -1.64 -24.77
CA LEU A 71 7.11 -0.44 -24.74
C LEU A 71 7.69 -0.28 -23.34
N SER A 72 8.88 -0.85 -23.21
CA SER A 72 9.94 -0.46 -22.28
C SER A 72 9.50 0.27 -21.01
N SER A 73 9.13 -0.45 -19.97
CA SER A 73 9.76 -0.10 -18.69
C SER A 73 11.25 -0.08 -18.98
N GLY A 74 11.92 1.05 -18.76
CA GLY A 74 13.38 1.10 -18.85
C GLY A 74 13.89 -0.18 -18.23
N HIS A 75 14.72 -0.92 -18.97
CA HIS A 75 15.15 -2.26 -18.56
C HIS A 75 15.71 -2.17 -17.16
N LEU A 76 14.93 -2.64 -16.16
CA LEU A 76 15.47 -2.82 -14.84
C LEU A 76 16.72 -3.69 -15.00
N ALA A 77 17.85 -3.19 -14.55
CA ALA A 77 19.10 -3.92 -14.64
C ALA A 77 18.92 -5.29 -14.00
N SER A 78 19.51 -6.32 -14.56
CA SER A 78 19.53 -7.64 -13.92
C SER A 78 20.12 -7.52 -12.52
N PRO A 79 19.56 -8.17 -11.49
CA PRO A 79 20.14 -8.16 -10.17
C PRO A 79 21.57 -8.71 -10.26
N SER A 80 22.42 -8.24 -9.38
CA SER A 80 23.72 -8.86 -9.17
C SER A 80 23.47 -10.24 -8.54
N GLU A 81 23.89 -11.31 -9.20
CA GLU A 81 23.53 -12.71 -8.91
C GLU A 81 23.84 -13.17 -7.46
N SER A 82 24.66 -12.45 -6.73
CA SER A 82 25.16 -12.85 -5.41
C SER A 82 24.62 -12.05 -4.23
N ALA A 83 23.77 -11.05 -4.43
CA ALA A 83 23.54 -10.03 -3.40
C ALA A 83 22.11 -10.01 -2.80
N LEU A 84 21.15 -10.75 -3.33
CA LEU A 84 19.76 -10.64 -2.88
C LEU A 84 19.22 -12.00 -2.39
N PRO A 85 18.51 -12.01 -1.25
CA PRO A 85 17.84 -13.23 -0.77
C PRO A 85 16.78 -13.70 -1.78
N PRO A 86 16.39 -14.98 -1.76
CA PRO A 86 15.32 -15.49 -2.60
C PRO A 86 14.04 -14.67 -2.46
N LEU A 87 13.29 -14.52 -3.57
CA LEU A 87 12.01 -13.83 -3.57
C LEU A 87 10.96 -14.68 -2.85
N GLU A 88 10.45 -14.21 -1.72
CA GLU A 88 9.39 -14.86 -0.98
C GLU A 88 8.03 -14.38 -1.48
N ILE A 89 7.32 -15.25 -2.22
CA ILE A 89 6.03 -14.97 -2.82
C ILE A 89 4.92 -15.34 -1.84
N LEU A 90 4.05 -14.38 -1.52
CA LEU A 90 2.89 -14.58 -0.66
C LEU A 90 1.62 -14.88 -1.46
N TYR A 91 1.51 -14.30 -2.65
CA TYR A 91 0.38 -14.49 -3.55
C TYR A 91 0.80 -14.17 -4.98
N GLU A 92 0.37 -14.97 -5.93
CA GLU A 92 0.53 -14.72 -7.36
C GLU A 92 -0.68 -15.22 -8.13
N ASP A 93 -1.20 -14.38 -9.01
CA ASP A 93 -2.18 -14.75 -10.02
C ASP A 93 -1.85 -14.09 -11.37
N GLN A 94 -2.83 -14.02 -12.26
CA GLN A 94 -2.65 -13.42 -13.59
C GLN A 94 -2.38 -11.90 -13.53
N ASP A 95 -2.83 -11.21 -12.49
CA ASP A 95 -2.86 -9.75 -12.39
C ASP A 95 -1.96 -9.17 -11.32
N LEU A 96 -1.72 -9.94 -10.26
CA LEU A 96 -1.07 -9.51 -9.05
C LEU A 96 0.10 -10.41 -8.68
N LEU A 97 1.10 -9.83 -8.05
CA LEU A 97 2.13 -10.52 -7.31
C LEU A 97 2.31 -9.79 -5.96
N ALA A 98 2.12 -10.49 -4.86
CA ALA A 98 2.48 -9.99 -3.53
C ALA A 98 3.69 -10.75 -3.01
N VAL A 99 4.65 -10.01 -2.46
CA VAL A 99 5.90 -10.58 -1.96
C VAL A 99 6.20 -10.07 -0.55
N ASN A 100 6.88 -10.88 0.24
CA ASN A 100 7.45 -10.47 1.52
C ASN A 100 8.81 -9.81 1.27
N LYS A 101 8.87 -8.49 1.42
CA LYS A 101 10.12 -7.75 1.29
C LYS A 101 10.96 -7.91 2.56
N PRO A 102 12.18 -8.43 2.51
CA PRO A 102 13.08 -8.37 3.65
C PRO A 102 13.48 -6.92 3.97
N ALA A 103 13.89 -6.67 5.20
CA ALA A 103 14.51 -5.41 5.56
C ALA A 103 15.87 -5.24 4.86
N GLY A 104 16.37 -4.01 4.75
CA GLY A 104 17.65 -3.69 4.12
C GLY A 104 17.59 -3.47 2.61
N ILE A 105 16.49 -3.83 1.93
CA ILE A 105 16.31 -3.71 0.47
C ILE A 105 15.33 -2.59 0.15
N VAL A 106 15.67 -1.76 -0.84
CA VAL A 106 14.76 -0.73 -1.36
C VAL A 106 13.68 -1.35 -2.25
N THR A 107 12.48 -0.79 -2.24
CA THR A 107 11.38 -1.27 -3.10
C THR A 107 11.66 -1.02 -4.60
N HIS A 108 12.22 0.15 -4.91
CA HIS A 108 12.54 0.59 -6.28
C HIS A 108 14.00 1.00 -6.39
N PRO A 109 14.58 0.93 -7.59
CA PRO A 109 15.87 1.55 -7.84
C PRO A 109 15.87 3.03 -7.42
N SER A 110 16.79 3.40 -6.54
CA SER A 110 16.98 4.79 -6.10
C SER A 110 18.40 5.01 -5.62
N GLY A 111 18.96 6.19 -5.89
CA GLY A 111 20.33 6.53 -5.49
C GLY A 111 21.35 5.52 -6.04
N CYS A 112 22.14 4.90 -5.18
CA CYS A 112 23.13 3.88 -5.55
C CYS A 112 22.54 2.47 -5.75
N HIS A 113 21.26 2.26 -5.43
CA HIS A 113 20.57 0.97 -5.48
C HIS A 113 19.90 0.72 -6.83
N TYR A 114 20.71 0.53 -7.92
CA TYR A 114 20.18 0.32 -9.27
C TYR A 114 19.89 -1.14 -9.60
N ARG A 115 20.57 -2.10 -8.95
CA ARG A 115 20.52 -3.54 -9.25
C ARG A 115 20.06 -4.40 -8.10
N ASP A 116 19.89 -3.83 -6.92
CA ASP A 116 19.65 -4.50 -5.65
C ASP A 116 18.29 -4.12 -5.03
N SER A 117 17.35 -3.65 -5.84
CA SER A 117 15.99 -3.37 -5.40
C SER A 117 15.08 -4.58 -5.54
N LEU A 118 13.99 -4.60 -4.75
CA LEU A 118 12.93 -5.61 -4.87
C LEU A 118 12.35 -5.65 -6.29
N SER A 119 12.20 -4.48 -6.94
CA SER A 119 11.73 -4.41 -8.33
C SER A 119 12.66 -5.11 -9.32
N ASN A 120 14.00 -5.08 -9.08
CA ASN A 120 14.93 -5.86 -9.90
C ASN A 120 14.72 -7.36 -9.71
N GLN A 121 14.54 -7.85 -8.48
CA GLN A 121 14.27 -9.26 -8.19
C GLN A 121 12.98 -9.74 -8.85
N VAL A 122 11.88 -8.99 -8.71
CA VAL A 122 10.58 -9.32 -9.31
C VAL A 122 10.67 -9.32 -10.85
N SER A 123 11.38 -8.36 -11.43
CA SER A 123 11.61 -8.33 -12.88
C SER A 123 12.41 -9.55 -13.35
N TRP A 124 13.44 -9.95 -12.60
CA TRP A 124 14.23 -11.14 -12.88
C TRP A 124 13.40 -12.42 -12.75
N TYR A 125 12.57 -12.54 -11.73
CA TYR A 125 11.66 -13.66 -11.52
C TYR A 125 10.78 -13.93 -12.75
N PHE A 126 10.13 -12.89 -13.32
CA PHE A 126 9.34 -13.07 -14.53
C PHE A 126 10.18 -13.36 -15.77
N ARG A 127 11.37 -12.78 -15.90
CA ARG A 127 12.29 -13.11 -16.98
C ARG A 127 12.75 -14.56 -16.95
N SER A 128 13.05 -15.10 -15.76
CA SER A 128 13.44 -16.50 -15.60
C SER A 128 12.32 -17.47 -16.02
N LYS A 129 11.06 -17.07 -15.81
CA LYS A 129 9.87 -17.77 -16.31
C LYS A 129 9.60 -17.55 -17.80
N LYS A 130 10.43 -16.75 -18.51
CA LYS A 130 10.21 -16.32 -19.90
C LYS A 130 8.93 -15.49 -20.10
N GLU A 131 8.42 -14.89 -19.05
CA GLU A 131 7.25 -14.02 -19.06
C GLU A 131 7.67 -12.56 -19.33
N LYS A 132 7.07 -11.94 -20.34
CA LYS A 132 7.31 -10.51 -20.68
C LYS A 132 6.32 -9.62 -19.93
N ILE A 133 6.51 -9.50 -18.60
CA ILE A 133 5.64 -8.71 -17.73
C ILE A 133 6.34 -7.39 -17.37
N VAL A 134 5.62 -6.29 -17.51
CA VAL A 134 6.00 -4.98 -16.97
C VAL A 134 5.40 -4.84 -15.58
N ILE A 135 6.23 -5.03 -14.56
CA ILE A 135 5.82 -4.92 -13.16
C ILE A 135 5.56 -3.46 -12.77
N ARG A 136 4.56 -3.25 -11.93
CA ARG A 136 4.19 -1.93 -11.38
C ARG A 136 3.90 -2.07 -9.90
N PRO A 137 4.82 -1.68 -9.02
CA PRO A 137 4.54 -1.74 -7.59
C PRO A 137 3.47 -0.73 -7.18
N VAL A 138 2.59 -1.17 -6.30
CA VAL A 138 1.50 -0.39 -5.74
C VAL A 138 1.89 0.06 -4.34
N GLY A 139 2.51 1.22 -4.28
CA GLY A 139 3.11 1.73 -3.06
C GLY A 139 4.53 1.22 -2.82
N ARG A 140 5.12 1.68 -1.74
CA ARG A 140 6.49 1.33 -1.34
C ARG A 140 6.58 1.04 0.13
N LEU A 141 7.62 0.35 0.54
CA LEU A 141 8.12 0.28 1.90
C LEU A 141 9.50 0.93 1.95
N ASP A 142 9.84 1.48 3.08
CA ASP A 142 11.18 2.01 3.31
C ASP A 142 12.21 0.86 3.34
N ARG A 143 13.47 1.19 3.19
CA ARG A 143 14.57 0.21 3.14
C ARG A 143 14.55 -0.71 4.36
N GLU A 144 14.46 -0.16 5.55
CA GLU A 144 14.49 -0.89 6.81
C GLU A 144 13.18 -1.59 7.17
N THR A 145 12.07 -1.26 6.51
CA THR A 145 10.76 -1.86 6.73
C THR A 145 10.64 -3.18 5.99
N SER A 146 10.29 -4.25 6.68
CA SER A 146 9.97 -5.56 6.10
C SER A 146 8.48 -5.71 5.83
N GLY A 147 8.08 -6.77 5.08
CA GLY A 147 6.69 -7.17 4.89
C GLY A 147 6.13 -6.95 3.50
N ILE A 148 4.81 -6.88 3.38
CA ILE A 148 4.09 -7.02 2.11
C ILE A 148 4.31 -5.84 1.17
N VAL A 149 4.78 -6.16 -0.05
CA VAL A 149 4.75 -5.29 -1.21
C VAL A 149 3.96 -5.97 -2.33
N ILE A 150 3.02 -5.25 -2.93
CA ILE A 150 2.21 -5.75 -4.04
C ILE A 150 2.67 -5.11 -5.36
N PHE A 151 2.72 -5.92 -6.40
CA PHE A 151 3.01 -5.54 -7.79
C PHE A 151 1.82 -5.88 -8.66
N ALA A 152 1.40 -4.95 -9.49
CA ALA A 152 0.49 -5.23 -10.58
C ALA A 152 1.27 -5.77 -11.79
N LYS A 153 0.78 -6.85 -12.39
CA LYS A 153 1.37 -7.49 -13.58
C LYS A 153 0.93 -6.81 -14.88
N ASN A 154 -0.06 -5.91 -14.81
CA ASN A 154 -0.55 -5.14 -15.95
C ASN A 154 -1.00 -3.72 -15.55
N GLN A 155 -1.14 -2.85 -16.55
CA GLN A 155 -1.47 -1.43 -16.34
C GLN A 155 -2.87 -1.22 -15.73
N THR A 156 -3.84 -2.04 -16.10
CA THR A 156 -5.22 -1.91 -15.61
C THR A 156 -5.32 -2.31 -14.14
N ALA A 157 -4.67 -3.41 -13.75
CA ALA A 157 -4.54 -3.80 -12.35
C ALA A 157 -3.88 -2.68 -11.53
N ALA A 158 -2.78 -2.10 -12.05
CA ALA A 158 -2.09 -1.00 -11.37
C ALA A 158 -3.00 0.21 -11.15
N ALA A 159 -3.77 0.60 -12.18
CA ALA A 159 -4.69 1.73 -12.09
C ALA A 159 -5.81 1.49 -11.07
N ARG A 160 -6.40 0.27 -11.06
CA ARG A 160 -7.48 -0.10 -10.12
C ARG A 160 -6.96 -0.18 -8.68
N LEU A 161 -5.81 -0.79 -8.45
CA LEU A 161 -5.21 -0.83 -7.13
C LEU A 161 -4.78 0.55 -6.63
N GLN A 162 -4.30 1.42 -7.53
CA GLN A 162 -4.00 2.80 -7.17
C GLN A 162 -5.29 3.57 -6.81
N ALA A 163 -6.39 3.34 -7.50
CA ALA A 163 -7.69 3.92 -7.15
C ALA A 163 -8.17 3.42 -5.78
N GLN A 164 -8.09 2.11 -5.50
CA GLN A 164 -8.41 1.56 -4.17
C GLN A 164 -7.56 2.21 -3.08
N ARG A 165 -6.26 2.41 -3.33
CA ARG A 165 -5.37 3.10 -2.38
C ARG A 165 -5.78 4.54 -2.14
N CYS A 166 -6.16 5.29 -3.19
CA CYS A 166 -6.63 6.68 -3.06
C CYS A 166 -7.95 6.80 -2.29
N HIS A 167 -8.81 5.76 -2.34
CA HIS A 167 -10.09 5.73 -1.62
C HIS A 167 -10.03 4.94 -0.31
N ASN A 168 -8.85 4.61 0.18
CA ASN A 168 -8.64 3.84 1.41
C ASN A 168 -9.29 2.44 1.42
N HIS A 169 -9.53 1.82 0.26
CA HIS A 169 -9.99 0.43 0.14
C HIS A 169 -8.82 -0.56 0.17
N LEU A 170 -7.64 -0.16 -0.35
CA LEU A 170 -6.41 -0.91 -0.19
C LEU A 170 -5.69 -0.41 1.06
N LYS A 171 -5.61 -1.23 2.11
CA LYS A 171 -5.02 -0.87 3.40
C LYS A 171 -3.92 -1.83 3.80
N LYS A 172 -2.86 -1.28 4.39
CA LYS A 172 -1.81 -2.05 5.04
C LYS A 172 -1.88 -1.88 6.54
N GLN A 173 -1.84 -3.00 7.24
CA GLN A 173 -1.63 -3.05 8.69
C GLN A 173 -0.15 -3.28 8.95
N TYR A 174 0.41 -2.47 9.81
CA TYR A 174 1.78 -2.56 10.24
C TYR A 174 1.86 -3.01 11.70
N LEU A 175 2.94 -3.68 12.04
CA LEU A 175 3.38 -3.90 13.41
C LEU A 175 4.64 -3.07 13.64
N ALA A 176 4.71 -2.40 14.78
CA ALA A 176 5.91 -1.71 15.22
C ALA A 176 6.16 -1.93 16.70
N VAL A 177 7.44 -1.93 17.08
CA VAL A 177 7.85 -1.88 18.48
C VAL A 177 8.42 -0.50 18.75
N VAL A 178 7.85 0.18 19.71
CA VAL A 178 8.21 1.55 20.06
C VAL A 178 8.81 1.61 21.48
N SER A 179 9.64 2.61 21.73
CA SER A 179 10.26 2.85 23.03
C SER A 179 9.23 3.38 24.03
N GLY A 180 9.31 2.91 25.26
CA GLY A 180 8.51 3.36 26.40
C GLY A 180 7.12 2.72 26.51
N CYS A 181 6.46 3.03 27.59
CA CYS A 181 5.15 2.48 27.98
C CYS A 181 4.02 3.33 27.37
N LEU A 182 3.22 2.72 26.50
CA LEU A 182 1.96 3.27 26.03
C LEU A 182 0.79 2.56 26.76
N PRO A 183 -0.30 3.25 27.11
CA PRO A 183 -1.45 2.60 27.71
C PRO A 183 -2.06 1.59 26.73
N VAL A 184 -2.30 0.37 27.22
CA VAL A 184 -2.90 -0.70 26.40
C VAL A 184 -4.39 -0.41 26.22
N ASP A 185 -4.85 -0.50 24.99
CA ASP A 185 -6.26 -0.30 24.68
C ASP A 185 -7.11 -1.46 25.21
N PRO A 186 -8.16 -1.19 26.01
CA PRO A 186 -8.94 -2.24 26.69
C PRO A 186 -9.59 -3.29 25.77
N CYS A 187 -9.73 -2.97 24.49
CA CYS A 187 -10.32 -3.86 23.47
C CYS A 187 -9.28 -4.59 22.61
N ALA A 188 -7.99 -4.39 22.84
CA ALA A 188 -6.93 -5.00 22.04
C ALA A 188 -6.91 -6.54 22.16
N GLU A 189 -7.39 -7.08 23.28
CA GLU A 189 -7.31 -8.52 23.58
C GLU A 189 -8.33 -9.40 22.82
N LYS A 190 -9.35 -8.84 22.18
CA LYS A 190 -10.52 -9.65 21.75
C LYS A 190 -10.80 -9.73 20.26
N THR A 191 -10.29 -8.84 19.43
CA THR A 191 -10.55 -8.93 17.99
C THR A 191 -9.49 -8.22 17.17
N VAL A 192 -8.80 -8.95 16.29
CA VAL A 192 -8.29 -8.32 15.07
C VAL A 192 -9.52 -7.86 14.31
N PRO A 193 -9.76 -6.57 14.15
CA PRO A 193 -10.93 -6.13 13.40
C PRO A 193 -10.81 -6.66 11.98
N ALA A 194 -11.78 -7.44 11.56
CA ALA A 194 -11.90 -7.93 10.18
C ALA A 194 -12.10 -6.78 9.18
N SER A 195 -12.28 -5.56 9.68
CA SER A 195 -12.38 -4.35 8.87
C SER A 195 -11.63 -3.18 9.52
N SER A 196 -11.00 -2.36 8.68
CA SER A 196 -10.32 -1.14 9.10
C SER A 196 -11.21 -0.12 9.84
N SER A 197 -12.53 -0.18 9.67
CA SER A 197 -13.47 0.72 10.33
C SER A 197 -13.58 0.46 11.83
N ALA A 198 -13.42 -0.77 12.29
CA ALA A 198 -13.50 -1.09 13.71
C ALA A 198 -12.26 -0.65 14.51
N LEU A 199 -11.08 -0.58 13.85
CA LEU A 199 -9.85 -0.03 14.45
C LEU A 199 -9.90 1.49 14.61
N LEU A 200 -10.59 2.19 13.70
CA LEU A 200 -10.72 3.63 13.75
C LEU A 200 -11.60 4.13 14.92
N SER A 201 -12.45 3.27 15.48
CA SER A 201 -13.37 3.65 16.55
C SER A 201 -12.78 3.54 17.96
N GLN A 202 -11.62 2.90 18.15
CA GLN A 202 -11.08 2.57 19.48
C GLN A 202 -9.56 2.81 19.63
N GLY A 203 -8.87 3.28 18.61
CA GLY A 203 -7.43 3.53 18.62
C GLY A 203 -7.07 5.01 18.71
N HIS A 204 -5.78 5.28 18.70
CA HIS A 204 -5.21 6.63 18.70
C HIS A 204 -4.94 7.12 17.28
N THR A 205 -5.02 8.43 17.07
CA THR A 205 -4.72 9.05 15.77
C THR A 205 -3.66 10.14 15.90
N ILE A 206 -2.66 10.09 15.03
CA ILE A 206 -1.66 11.14 14.84
C ILE A 206 -1.94 11.81 13.50
N SER A 207 -2.31 13.09 13.53
CA SER A 207 -2.61 13.89 12.33
C SER A 207 -1.70 15.11 12.29
N LEU A 208 -0.44 14.90 11.91
CA LEU A 208 0.60 15.93 11.83
C LEU A 208 1.18 15.97 10.43
N PRO A 209 1.23 17.13 9.77
CA PRO A 209 1.85 17.27 8.46
C PRO A 209 3.34 16.91 8.52
N ILE A 210 3.82 16.21 7.47
CA ILE A 210 5.21 15.77 7.36
C ILE A 210 5.90 16.48 6.19
N GLY A 211 7.09 16.99 6.43
CA GLY A 211 7.97 17.62 5.44
C GLY A 211 9.43 17.22 5.62
N PRO A 212 10.31 17.64 4.68
CA PRO A 212 11.75 17.45 4.84
C PRO A 212 12.27 18.12 6.11
N ASP A 213 13.19 17.47 6.79
CA ASP A 213 13.90 18.07 7.91
C ASP A 213 14.90 19.13 7.37
N PRO A 214 14.90 20.35 7.91
CA PRO A 214 15.78 21.42 7.42
C PRO A 214 17.26 21.18 7.74
N GLU A 215 17.56 20.39 8.76
CA GLU A 215 18.93 20.15 9.23
C GLU A 215 19.54 18.85 8.65
N ASP A 216 18.73 17.85 8.37
CA ASP A 216 19.20 16.56 7.81
C ASP A 216 18.34 16.15 6.61
N PRO A 217 18.85 16.25 5.36
CA PRO A 217 18.09 15.93 4.15
C PRO A 217 17.67 14.46 4.04
N ARG A 218 18.20 13.57 4.88
CA ARG A 218 17.80 12.16 4.96
C ARG A 218 16.55 11.99 5.82
N LYS A 219 16.21 12.98 6.66
CA LYS A 219 15.11 12.94 7.62
C LYS A 219 13.88 13.66 7.11
N MET A 220 12.78 13.27 7.69
CA MET A 220 11.52 13.98 7.65
C MET A 220 11.21 14.51 9.04
N THR A 221 10.41 15.56 9.12
CA THR A 221 9.95 16.13 10.40
C THR A 221 8.46 16.42 10.34
N VAL A 222 7.82 16.58 11.50
CA VAL A 222 6.44 17.04 11.61
C VAL A 222 6.39 18.56 11.73
N LEU A 223 5.34 19.16 11.19
CA LEU A 223 5.01 20.56 11.46
C LEU A 223 4.20 20.60 12.76
N LEU A 224 4.81 21.11 13.82
CA LEU A 224 4.11 21.43 15.06
C LEU A 224 3.57 22.86 14.92
N SER A 225 2.25 23.05 15.00
CA SER A 225 1.66 24.38 15.17
C SER A 225 1.34 24.59 16.65
N ASP A 226 1.49 25.80 17.16
CA ASP A 226 1.26 26.16 18.58
C ASP A 226 -0.17 25.85 19.08
N SER A 227 -1.06 25.42 18.18
CA SER A 227 -2.46 25.07 18.48
C SER A 227 -2.73 23.56 18.59
N PHE A 228 -1.74 22.69 18.41
CA PHE A 228 -1.95 21.24 18.57
C PHE A 228 -1.56 20.77 19.98
N THR A 229 -2.55 20.71 20.85
CA THR A 229 -2.44 20.01 22.13
C THR A 229 -2.70 18.52 21.92
N PHE A 230 -1.83 17.68 22.50
CA PHE A 230 -2.09 16.25 22.64
C PHE A 230 -3.34 16.05 23.52
N GLY A 231 -4.43 15.64 22.91
CA GLY A 231 -5.69 15.37 23.62
C GLY A 231 -6.23 14.00 23.22
N SER A 232 -6.54 13.19 24.21
CA SER A 232 -7.45 12.05 24.07
C SER A 232 -8.83 12.61 23.65
N PHE A 233 -9.23 12.41 22.40
CA PHE A 233 -10.54 12.85 21.93
C PHE A 233 -11.51 11.66 21.84
N PRO A 234 -12.69 11.77 22.45
CA PRO A 234 -13.81 10.92 22.07
C PRO A 234 -14.22 11.32 20.64
N VAL A 235 -14.33 10.34 19.78
CA VAL A 235 -14.73 10.52 18.38
C VAL A 235 -16.25 10.76 18.35
N ASP A 236 -16.66 11.99 18.09
CA ASP A 236 -18.02 12.31 17.68
C ASP A 236 -18.25 11.82 16.24
N LEU A 237 -19.01 10.75 16.09
CA LEU A 237 -19.27 10.00 14.85
C LEU A 237 -20.24 10.67 13.86
N GLU A 238 -20.70 11.91 14.09
CA GLU A 238 -21.78 12.49 13.30
C GLU A 238 -21.39 13.58 12.28
N LYS A 239 -20.12 13.86 12.06
CA LYS A 239 -19.75 14.81 10.99
C LYS A 239 -18.72 14.20 10.04
N SER A 240 -19.22 13.54 8.99
CA SER A 240 -18.42 13.28 7.80
C SER A 240 -17.85 14.61 7.26
N PRO A 241 -16.53 14.79 7.18
CA PRO A 241 -15.99 15.96 6.50
C PRO A 241 -16.26 15.78 5.00
N SER A 242 -17.07 16.70 4.45
CA SER A 242 -17.17 16.92 3.01
C SER A 242 -15.78 16.95 2.39
N HIS A 243 -15.64 16.34 1.20
CA HIS A 243 -14.42 16.25 0.38
C HIS A 243 -13.83 17.64 0.00
N GLN A 244 -13.33 18.37 0.97
CA GLN A 244 -12.43 19.47 0.72
C GLN A 244 -11.01 18.94 0.92
N HIS A 245 -10.23 18.90 -0.15
CA HIS A 245 -8.79 18.66 -0.07
C HIS A 245 -8.23 19.63 0.97
N PRO A 246 -7.58 19.14 2.05
CA PRO A 246 -6.98 20.02 3.02
C PRO A 246 -5.94 20.88 2.30
N GLN A 247 -6.09 22.19 2.41
CA GLN A 247 -5.14 23.15 1.86
C GLN A 247 -3.76 22.88 2.46
N SER A 248 -2.73 22.93 1.63
CA SER A 248 -1.34 22.78 2.08
C SER A 248 -1.07 23.81 3.18
N PRO A 249 -0.48 23.42 4.31
CA PRO A 249 -0.19 24.35 5.39
C PRO A 249 0.74 25.46 4.88
N PRO A 250 0.55 26.70 5.34
CA PRO A 250 1.41 27.81 4.97
C PRO A 250 2.84 27.57 5.49
N GLY A 251 3.80 27.52 4.58
CA GLY A 251 5.21 27.43 4.91
C GLY A 251 5.86 26.08 4.58
N GLY A 252 6.37 25.91 3.35
CA GLY A 252 7.25 24.81 2.97
C GLY A 252 6.56 23.57 2.41
N ASN A 253 7.35 22.54 2.03
CA ASN A 253 6.94 21.29 1.40
C ASN A 253 6.27 20.29 2.38
N PHE A 254 5.51 20.72 3.37
CA PHE A 254 4.79 19.85 4.28
C PHE A 254 3.51 19.31 3.64
N LYS A 255 3.22 18.03 3.87
CA LYS A 255 2.05 17.33 3.33
C LYS A 255 1.27 16.70 4.46
N THR A 256 -0.05 16.75 4.39
CA THR A 256 -0.94 16.06 5.34
C THR A 256 -0.53 14.59 5.49
N ALA A 257 -0.48 14.14 6.73
CA ALA A 257 -0.18 12.76 7.07
C ALA A 257 -1.05 12.34 8.26
N VAL A 258 -1.68 11.15 8.15
CA VAL A 258 -2.55 10.59 9.18
C VAL A 258 -2.16 9.15 9.44
N THR A 259 -1.88 8.84 10.69
CA THR A 259 -1.52 7.51 11.20
C THR A 259 -2.47 7.14 12.33
N HIS A 260 -3.10 5.98 12.24
CA HIS A 260 -3.91 5.39 13.30
C HIS A 260 -3.12 4.27 13.96
N TYR A 261 -3.17 4.15 15.29
CA TYR A 261 -2.50 3.06 15.98
C TYR A 261 -3.32 2.55 17.17
N GLN A 262 -3.09 1.30 17.51
CA GLN A 262 -3.64 0.62 18.67
C GLN A 262 -2.49 -0.07 19.42
N VAL A 263 -2.47 0.02 20.74
CA VAL A 263 -1.47 -0.62 21.58
C VAL A 263 -1.91 -2.05 21.89
N LEU A 264 -1.17 -3.03 21.36
CA LEU A 264 -1.46 -4.46 21.55
C LEU A 264 -0.88 -4.99 22.85
N HIS A 265 0.32 -4.54 23.20
CA HIS A 265 1.00 -4.94 24.44
C HIS A 265 1.96 -3.83 24.86
N SER A 266 2.17 -3.70 26.17
CA SER A 266 3.04 -2.68 26.73
C SER A 266 3.79 -3.20 27.95
N THR A 267 5.03 -2.75 28.09
CA THR A 267 5.91 -2.94 29.27
C THR A 267 6.41 -1.58 29.72
N ALA A 268 7.24 -1.53 30.75
CA ALA A 268 7.87 -0.28 31.19
C ALA A 268 8.77 0.34 30.10
N ASP A 269 9.42 -0.49 29.29
CA ASP A 269 10.49 -0.05 28.38
C ASP A 269 10.06 0.02 26.91
N TRP A 270 9.01 -0.70 26.51
CA TRP A 270 8.57 -0.80 25.13
C TRP A 270 7.09 -1.14 25.01
N SER A 271 6.53 -0.81 23.84
CA SER A 271 5.16 -1.15 23.49
C SER A 271 5.09 -1.73 22.07
N LEU A 272 4.24 -2.76 21.87
CA LEU A 272 3.90 -3.31 20.57
C LEU A 272 2.62 -2.61 20.07
N VAL A 273 2.69 -2.02 18.90
CA VAL A 273 1.59 -1.28 18.30
C VAL A 273 1.22 -1.83 16.92
N SER A 274 -0.08 -1.87 16.65
CA SER A 274 -0.64 -2.09 15.32
C SER A 274 -1.01 -0.76 14.70
N LEU A 275 -0.66 -0.52 13.42
CA LEU A 275 -0.86 0.78 12.79
C LEU A 275 -1.50 0.65 11.41
N PHE A 276 -2.31 1.67 11.06
CA PHE A 276 -2.87 1.88 9.73
C PHE A 276 -2.58 3.30 9.25
N LEU A 277 -2.47 3.47 7.94
CA LEU A 277 -2.16 4.75 7.32
C LEU A 277 -3.27 5.16 6.36
N ASP A 278 -3.81 6.38 6.52
CA ASP A 278 -4.64 7.01 5.48
C ASP A 278 -3.78 7.67 4.39
N THR A 279 -2.55 7.99 4.71
CA THR A 279 -1.57 8.57 3.80
C THR A 279 -0.28 7.76 3.84
N GLY A 280 0.56 7.83 2.80
CA GLY A 280 1.83 7.10 2.75
C GLY A 280 2.99 8.06 2.45
N ARG A 281 3.41 8.85 3.44
CA ARG A 281 4.56 9.76 3.32
C ARG A 281 5.85 9.03 3.67
N THR A 282 6.96 9.53 3.16
CA THR A 282 8.29 9.00 3.50
C THR A 282 8.49 9.00 5.02
N HIS A 283 8.91 7.88 5.58
CA HIS A 283 9.16 7.67 7.00
C HIS A 283 7.97 7.98 7.93
N GLN A 284 6.73 7.99 7.43
CA GLN A 284 5.56 8.51 8.14
C GLN A 284 5.40 7.91 9.55
N ILE A 285 5.35 6.58 9.68
CA ILE A 285 5.20 5.92 11.00
C ILE A 285 6.36 6.29 11.92
N ARG A 286 7.59 6.27 11.40
CA ARG A 286 8.81 6.54 12.15
C ARG A 286 8.80 7.96 12.74
N VAL A 287 8.43 8.94 11.92
CA VAL A 287 8.38 10.36 12.32
C VAL A 287 7.22 10.61 13.27
N HIS A 288 6.03 10.07 12.99
CA HIS A 288 4.86 10.23 13.85
C HIS A 288 5.09 9.62 15.23
N MET A 289 5.59 8.38 15.33
CA MET A 289 5.86 7.76 16.63
C MET A 289 6.97 8.51 17.40
N LYS A 290 8.00 9.00 16.71
CA LYS A 290 8.99 9.90 17.33
C LYS A 290 8.35 11.16 17.90
N SER A 291 7.41 11.79 17.17
CA SER A 291 6.76 13.04 17.60
C SER A 291 5.89 12.87 18.85
N THR A 292 5.45 11.65 19.15
CA THR A 292 4.73 11.32 20.39
C THR A 292 5.66 10.95 21.55
N GLY A 293 6.98 11.00 21.37
CA GLY A 293 7.96 10.60 22.38
C GLY A 293 8.27 9.11 22.40
N HIS A 294 7.69 8.32 21.49
CA HIS A 294 7.81 6.86 21.39
C HIS A 294 8.45 6.42 20.06
N PRO A 295 9.74 6.74 19.79
CA PRO A 295 10.38 6.32 18.55
C PRO A 295 10.45 4.80 18.43
N LEU A 296 10.52 4.29 17.19
CA LEU A 296 10.68 2.86 16.96
C LEU A 296 12.00 2.34 17.52
N LEU A 297 11.98 1.15 18.11
CA LEU A 297 13.21 0.48 18.55
C LEU A 297 14.09 0.16 17.34
N GLY A 298 15.39 0.27 17.51
CA GLY A 298 16.39 0.02 16.48
C GLY A 298 16.42 1.03 15.33
N ASP A 299 15.61 2.09 15.37
CA ASP A 299 15.61 3.12 14.35
C ASP A 299 16.83 4.04 14.47
N THR A 300 17.83 3.81 13.64
CA THR A 300 19.10 4.57 13.65
C THR A 300 18.95 6.03 13.19
N LEU A 301 17.83 6.37 12.55
CA LEU A 301 17.62 7.72 12.02
C LEU A 301 16.78 8.59 12.95
N TYR A 302 15.78 8.00 13.62
CA TYR A 302 14.81 8.70 14.48
C TYR A 302 14.82 8.25 15.93
N GLY A 303 15.43 7.11 16.23
CA GLY A 303 15.50 6.55 17.56
C GLY A 303 16.40 7.38 18.49
N ASN A 304 16.25 7.14 19.78
CA ASN A 304 17.17 7.66 20.78
C ASN A 304 18.50 6.87 20.69
N THR A 305 19.60 7.56 20.82
CA THR A 305 20.95 6.96 20.87
C THR A 305 21.25 6.23 22.19
N GLY A 306 20.23 6.06 23.04
CA GLY A 306 20.31 5.31 24.29
C GLY A 306 20.23 3.79 24.09
N GLU A 307 20.57 3.05 25.11
CA GLU A 307 20.57 1.59 25.12
C GLU A 307 19.17 1.05 24.77
N SER A 308 19.13 0.10 23.81
CA SER A 308 17.91 -0.66 23.55
C SER A 308 17.56 -1.47 24.81
N PRO A 309 16.25 -1.63 25.13
CA PRO A 309 15.83 -2.50 26.21
C PRO A 309 16.49 -3.88 26.06
N VAL A 310 16.99 -4.44 27.16
CA VAL A 310 17.72 -5.71 27.19
C VAL A 310 16.97 -6.88 26.54
N SER A 311 15.65 -6.73 26.34
CA SER A 311 14.76 -7.77 25.79
C SER A 311 14.80 -7.95 24.28
N PHE A 312 15.28 -6.95 23.49
CA PHE A 312 15.27 -6.98 22.03
C PHE A 312 16.51 -6.34 21.42
N SER A 313 17.13 -7.03 20.48
CA SER A 313 18.23 -6.51 19.67
C SER A 313 17.74 -6.17 18.27
N PHE A 314 16.96 -5.08 18.12
CA PHE A 314 16.63 -4.58 16.80
C PHE A 314 17.81 -3.79 16.23
N THR A 315 18.36 -4.24 15.11
CA THR A 315 19.43 -3.54 14.35
C THR A 315 18.91 -2.63 13.28
N ARG A 316 17.57 -2.51 13.15
CA ARG A 316 16.83 -1.73 12.19
C ARG A 316 15.56 -1.15 12.82
N ALA A 317 14.91 -0.20 12.18
CA ALA A 317 13.60 0.26 12.62
C ALA A 317 12.65 -0.95 12.78
N ALA A 318 12.16 -1.18 13.99
CA ALA A 318 11.24 -2.28 14.31
C ALA A 318 9.85 -2.02 13.70
N LEU A 319 9.76 -2.21 12.37
CA LEU A 319 8.57 -1.96 11.57
C LEU A 319 8.39 -3.06 10.52
N HIS A 320 7.18 -3.61 10.48
CA HIS A 320 6.81 -4.70 9.59
C HIS A 320 5.42 -4.47 8.99
N ALA A 321 5.30 -4.47 7.66
CA ALA A 321 4.03 -4.43 6.94
C ALA A 321 3.40 -5.83 6.96
N TRP A 322 2.61 -6.09 8.00
CA TRP A 322 2.13 -7.41 8.37
C TRP A 322 1.00 -7.92 7.50
N LYS A 323 -0.09 -7.14 7.38
CA LYS A 323 -1.28 -7.53 6.60
C LYS A 323 -1.61 -6.53 5.52
N LEU A 324 -2.18 -7.02 4.42
CA LEU A 324 -2.69 -6.22 3.31
C LEU A 324 -4.12 -6.63 3.01
N PHE A 325 -5.02 -5.66 3.02
CA PHE A 325 -6.44 -5.79 2.70
C PHE A 325 -6.69 -5.09 1.37
N LEU A 326 -7.30 -5.79 0.41
CA LEU A 326 -7.63 -5.22 -0.89
C LEU A 326 -8.80 -5.98 -1.54
N GLU A 327 -9.46 -5.34 -2.49
CA GLU A 327 -10.36 -6.00 -3.43
C GLU A 327 -9.55 -6.44 -4.66
N HIS A 328 -9.76 -7.66 -5.13
CA HIS A 328 -9.08 -8.10 -6.35
C HIS A 328 -9.51 -7.21 -7.53
N PRO A 329 -8.56 -6.70 -8.36
CA PRO A 329 -8.89 -5.67 -9.35
C PRO A 329 -9.86 -6.14 -10.45
N PHE A 330 -10.10 -7.44 -10.63
CA PHE A 330 -10.96 -7.97 -11.69
C PHE A 330 -11.98 -9.00 -11.23
N GLU A 331 -11.79 -9.57 -10.06
CA GLU A 331 -12.68 -10.57 -9.47
C GLU A 331 -13.44 -9.94 -8.31
N ASP A 332 -14.65 -10.38 -8.06
CA ASP A 332 -15.42 -9.99 -6.86
C ASP A 332 -14.91 -10.81 -5.66
N LYS A 333 -13.70 -10.48 -5.22
CA LYS A 333 -12.98 -11.19 -4.16
C LYS A 333 -12.23 -10.22 -3.28
N HIS A 334 -12.48 -10.30 -1.99
CA HIS A 334 -11.65 -9.65 -0.98
C HIS A 334 -10.42 -10.51 -0.68
N LEU A 335 -9.26 -9.91 -0.72
CA LEU A 335 -7.99 -10.56 -0.38
C LEU A 335 -7.45 -9.98 0.93
N ILE A 336 -7.11 -10.88 1.84
CA ILE A 336 -6.34 -10.57 3.04
C ILE A 336 -5.06 -11.37 2.93
N LEU A 337 -3.95 -10.69 2.75
CA LEU A 337 -2.63 -11.29 2.65
C LEU A 337 -1.86 -10.98 3.92
N GLU A 338 -1.13 -11.96 4.43
CA GLU A 338 -0.34 -11.84 5.64
C GLU A 338 1.11 -12.22 5.35
N ALA A 339 2.06 -11.36 5.78
CA ALA A 339 3.48 -11.69 5.75
C ALA A 339 3.86 -12.38 7.05
N PRO A 340 4.65 -13.47 6.98
CA PRO A 340 5.21 -14.07 8.18
C PRO A 340 6.05 -13.06 8.95
N LEU A 341 6.04 -13.15 10.27
CA LEU A 341 6.87 -12.31 11.11
C LEU A 341 8.34 -12.56 10.81
N PRO A 342 9.15 -11.52 10.62
CA PRO A 342 10.58 -11.68 10.48
C PRO A 342 11.20 -12.15 11.81
N GLU A 343 12.38 -12.72 11.76
CA GLU A 343 13.05 -13.35 12.91
C GLU A 343 13.13 -12.42 14.13
N ASP A 344 13.44 -11.15 13.90
CA ASP A 344 13.52 -10.12 14.95
C ASP A 344 12.17 -9.79 15.62
N PHE A 345 11.03 -10.19 15.00
CA PHE A 345 9.68 -10.09 15.56
C PHE A 345 9.12 -11.41 16.10
N SER A 346 9.81 -12.52 15.94
CA SER A 346 9.30 -13.86 16.26
C SER A 346 8.83 -14.01 17.71
N SER A 347 9.55 -13.43 18.66
CA SER A 347 9.21 -13.43 20.07
C SER A 347 7.93 -12.65 20.44
N LEU A 348 7.45 -11.80 19.51
CA LEU A 348 6.26 -10.98 19.68
C LEU A 348 4.98 -11.71 19.24
N ALA A 349 5.09 -12.86 18.56
CA ALA A 349 3.94 -13.63 18.05
C ALA A 349 2.92 -13.94 19.16
N LYS A 350 3.37 -14.16 20.40
CA LYS A 350 2.50 -14.45 21.56
C LYS A 350 1.62 -13.27 22.00
N TYR A 351 1.91 -12.06 21.54
CA TYR A 351 1.12 -10.86 21.84
C TYR A 351 0.22 -10.44 20.68
N LEU A 352 0.24 -11.19 19.58
CA LEU A 352 -0.66 -10.96 18.45
C LEU A 352 -1.97 -11.71 18.69
N PRO A 353 -3.09 -11.10 18.28
CA PRO A 353 -4.41 -11.71 18.44
C PRO A 353 -4.64 -12.87 17.44
#